data_1a6567bda60a89601c7546765dda04ad
#
_entry.id   1a6567bda60a89601c7546765dda04ad
#
_cell.length_a   1.000
_cell.length_b   1.000
_cell.length_c   1.000
_cell.angle_alpha   90.00
_cell.angle_beta   90.00
_cell.angle_gamma   90.00
#
_symmetry.space_group_name_H-M   'P 1'
#
loop_
_entity.id
_entity.type
_entity.pdbx_description
1 polymer ?
#
loop_
_entity_poly.entity_id
_entity_poly.type
_entity_poly.pdbx_seq_one_letter_code
_entity_poly.pdbx_strand_id
1 'polypeptide(L)'
;MLLNQKRMKMSNDEIASFNESNSLLKVGGMYKDWFLDYASYVILERAVPDLFDGLKPVQRRILHSMNTLEDGRYNKVANIVGTTMQFHPHGDASISDAIIQLGQKDLLIDMQGNWGNIYTGDKAAASRYIEARLSKFALEVVFNSKTTKWQLSYDGRKKEPIHLPIKFPLLLAQGAEGIAVGLSTKILPHNFNELIDSSIKHLKGKRFKLYPDFQTGGFVDIKNYNDGNRGGRIKVRAKLEKLDKNSIIIKEIPYGTTTASVIESIIKASDKGKIKLKRIEDNTSSNVEIIVYLKTGSSVSKSIDALYAFSQCEVSISPLSCI
;
A
#
# COMPACT_ATOMS: atom_id res chain seq x y z
N MET A 1 5.30 -29.23 -40.34
CA MET A 1 5.00 -29.89 -41.62
C MET A 1 4.18 -29.00 -42.57
N LEU A 2 3.19 -28.28 -42.15
CA LEU A 2 2.39 -27.38 -42.99
C LEU A 2 3.14 -26.13 -43.54
N LEU A 3 4.11 -25.60 -42.82
CA LEU A 3 4.94 -24.46 -43.26
C LEU A 3 5.91 -24.81 -44.40
N ASN A 4 6.40 -26.05 -44.46
CA ASN A 4 7.28 -26.50 -45.53
C ASN A 4 6.52 -26.80 -46.84
N GLN A 5 5.24 -27.15 -46.79
CA GLN A 5 4.43 -27.39 -48.01
C GLN A 5 4.02 -26.08 -48.70
N LYS A 6 3.87 -24.95 -47.95
CA LYS A 6 3.59 -23.62 -48.51
C LYS A 6 4.83 -23.01 -49.19
N ARG A 7 6.06 -23.29 -48.70
CA ARG A 7 7.31 -22.81 -49.31
C ARG A 7 7.62 -23.40 -50.69
N MET A 8 7.09 -24.58 -51.01
CA MET A 8 7.33 -25.24 -52.31
C MET A 8 6.52 -24.66 -53.51
N LYS A 9 5.65 -23.68 -53.29
CA LYS A 9 4.80 -23.09 -54.38
C LYS A 9 4.95 -21.58 -54.56
N MET A 10 5.88 -20.95 -53.86
CA MET A 10 6.10 -19.50 -53.99
C MET A 10 7.28 -19.20 -54.92
N SER A 11 7.15 -18.13 -55.72
CA SER A 11 8.24 -17.61 -56.52
C SER A 11 9.37 -17.07 -55.64
N ASN A 12 10.60 -16.99 -56.19
CA ASN A 12 11.76 -16.46 -55.42
C ASN A 12 11.50 -15.04 -54.93
N ASP A 13 10.73 -14.23 -55.65
CA ASP A 13 10.35 -12.85 -55.24
C ASP A 13 9.32 -12.86 -54.10
N GLU A 14 8.36 -13.79 -54.11
CA GLU A 14 7.42 -14.01 -53.03
C GLU A 14 8.07 -14.56 -51.77
N ILE A 15 9.09 -15.44 -51.96
CA ILE A 15 9.91 -15.94 -50.84
C ILE A 15 10.77 -14.82 -50.25
N ALA A 16 11.33 -13.95 -51.10
CA ALA A 16 12.05 -12.77 -50.64
C ALA A 16 11.16 -11.79 -49.89
N SER A 17 10.00 -11.45 -50.45
CA SER A 17 9.02 -10.57 -49.80
C SER A 17 8.41 -11.18 -48.52
N PHE A 18 8.18 -12.50 -48.46
CA PHE A 18 7.73 -13.22 -47.28
C PHE A 18 8.82 -13.29 -46.18
N ASN A 19 10.08 -13.46 -46.60
CA ASN A 19 11.21 -13.40 -45.68
C ASN A 19 11.49 -11.96 -45.22
N GLU A 20 11.33 -10.94 -46.07
CA GLU A 20 11.40 -9.54 -45.70
C GLU A 20 10.24 -9.14 -44.77
N SER A 21 9.00 -9.57 -45.02
CA SER A 21 7.87 -9.29 -44.13
C SER A 21 7.96 -10.04 -42.80
N ASN A 22 8.54 -11.25 -42.75
CA ASN A 22 8.80 -11.99 -41.51
C ASN A 22 10.09 -11.57 -40.79
N SER A 23 11.11 -11.07 -41.53
CA SER A 23 12.30 -10.47 -40.90
C SER A 23 12.09 -9.04 -40.45
N LEU A 24 11.01 -8.40 -40.89
CA LEU A 24 10.55 -7.06 -40.53
C LEU A 24 9.51 -7.02 -39.38
N LEU A 25 9.42 -8.05 -38.55
CA LEU A 25 9.09 -7.84 -37.17
C LEU A 25 10.27 -7.06 -36.57
N LYS A 26 10.31 -5.75 -36.89
CA LYS A 26 11.33 -4.85 -36.37
C LYS A 26 11.36 -5.09 -34.89
N VAL A 27 12.54 -5.31 -34.32
CA VAL A 27 12.77 -5.43 -32.85
C VAL A 27 11.99 -4.34 -32.12
N GLY A 28 11.87 -3.14 -32.71
CA GLY A 28 11.06 -2.04 -32.21
C GLY A 28 9.55 -2.32 -32.14
N GLY A 29 8.97 -3.07 -33.09
CA GLY A 29 7.54 -3.44 -33.03
C GLY A 29 7.28 -4.48 -31.95
N MET A 30 8.08 -5.56 -31.94
CA MET A 30 8.00 -6.58 -30.89
C MET A 30 8.20 -5.99 -29.49
N TYR A 31 9.21 -5.10 -29.34
CA TYR A 31 9.46 -4.43 -28.07
C TYR A 31 8.29 -3.55 -27.63
N LYS A 32 7.69 -2.82 -28.56
CA LYS A 32 6.50 -1.98 -28.27
C LYS A 32 5.31 -2.82 -27.83
N ASP A 33 5.00 -3.92 -28.50
CA ASP A 33 3.86 -4.77 -28.18
C ASP A 33 4.06 -5.50 -26.86
N TRP A 34 5.22 -6.10 -26.63
CA TRP A 34 5.56 -6.74 -25.36
C TRP A 34 5.63 -5.75 -24.19
N PHE A 35 6.13 -4.54 -24.44
CA PHE A 35 6.15 -3.50 -23.43
C PHE A 35 4.73 -3.04 -23.04
N LEU A 36 3.83 -2.89 -24.02
CA LEU A 36 2.44 -2.54 -23.77
C LEU A 36 1.71 -3.64 -23.02
N ASP A 37 1.90 -4.89 -23.39
CA ASP A 37 1.31 -6.05 -22.69
C ASP A 37 1.81 -6.12 -21.25
N TYR A 38 3.11 -6.01 -21.05
CA TYR A 38 3.70 -6.00 -19.71
C TYR A 38 3.23 -4.79 -18.89
N ALA A 39 3.20 -3.60 -19.47
CA ALA A 39 2.74 -2.39 -18.78
C ALA A 39 1.27 -2.52 -18.38
N SER A 40 0.40 -2.98 -19.28
CA SER A 40 -1.01 -3.23 -19.00
C SER A 40 -1.19 -4.26 -17.89
N TYR A 41 -0.45 -5.36 -17.93
CA TYR A 41 -0.45 -6.37 -16.88
C TYR A 41 -0.06 -5.79 -15.52
N VAL A 42 1.05 -5.02 -15.44
CA VAL A 42 1.51 -4.41 -14.18
C VAL A 42 0.50 -3.39 -13.64
N ILE A 43 -0.18 -2.66 -14.52
CA ILE A 43 -1.21 -1.69 -14.12
C ILE A 43 -2.42 -2.44 -13.54
N LEU A 44 -3.02 -3.33 -14.32
CA LEU A 44 -4.32 -3.93 -14.01
C LEU A 44 -4.23 -5.08 -12.99
N GLU A 45 -3.17 -5.89 -13.07
CA GLU A 45 -3.05 -7.12 -12.29
C GLU A 45 -2.14 -6.99 -11.05
N ARG A 46 -1.57 -5.80 -10.79
CA ARG A 46 -0.63 -5.64 -9.68
C ARG A 46 -0.74 -4.33 -8.91
N ALA A 47 -0.68 -3.19 -9.59
CA ALA A 47 -0.39 -1.92 -8.94
C ALA A 47 -1.62 -1.11 -8.56
N VAL A 48 -2.64 -1.09 -9.43
CA VAL A 48 -3.83 -0.24 -9.28
C VAL A 48 -4.94 -1.01 -8.57
N PRO A 49 -5.58 -0.42 -7.55
CA PRO A 49 -6.74 -1.03 -6.91
C PRO A 49 -7.98 -0.95 -7.83
N ASP A 50 -8.84 -1.94 -7.72
CA ASP A 50 -10.12 -1.97 -8.43
C ASP A 50 -11.12 -0.96 -7.84
N LEU A 51 -11.91 -0.32 -8.70
CA LEU A 51 -12.91 0.68 -8.29
C LEU A 51 -14.01 0.10 -7.40
N PHE A 52 -14.45 -1.14 -7.67
CA PHE A 52 -15.61 -1.73 -7.00
C PHE A 52 -15.31 -2.25 -5.60
N ASP A 53 -14.13 -2.83 -5.38
CA ASP A 53 -13.78 -3.38 -4.06
C ASP A 53 -12.59 -2.68 -3.40
N GLY A 54 -11.91 -1.79 -4.11
CA GLY A 54 -10.74 -1.07 -3.59
C GLY A 54 -9.52 -1.95 -3.34
N LEU A 55 -9.49 -3.16 -3.89
CA LEU A 55 -8.45 -4.15 -3.65
C LEU A 55 -7.55 -4.33 -4.87
N LYS A 56 -6.30 -4.60 -4.63
CA LYS A 56 -5.41 -5.16 -5.64
C LYS A 56 -5.71 -6.64 -5.84
N PRO A 57 -5.43 -7.23 -7.02
CA PRO A 57 -5.71 -8.64 -7.29
C PRO A 57 -5.15 -9.60 -6.24
N VAL A 58 -3.92 -9.41 -5.77
CA VAL A 58 -3.32 -10.23 -4.71
C VAL A 58 -4.11 -10.15 -3.40
N GLN A 59 -4.57 -8.97 -3.01
CA GLN A 59 -5.34 -8.77 -1.78
C GLN A 59 -6.72 -9.46 -1.86
N ARG A 60 -7.38 -9.34 -3.01
CA ARG A 60 -8.66 -10.03 -3.28
C ARG A 60 -8.51 -11.54 -3.20
N ARG A 61 -7.45 -12.09 -3.79
CA ARG A 61 -7.13 -13.52 -3.77
C ARG A 61 -6.79 -14.01 -2.37
N ILE A 62 -6.11 -13.22 -1.56
CA ILE A 62 -5.86 -13.52 -0.13
C ILE A 62 -7.18 -13.61 0.63
N LEU A 63 -8.05 -12.61 0.54
CA LEU A 63 -9.34 -12.61 1.23
C LEU A 63 -10.24 -13.75 0.76
N HIS A 64 -10.24 -14.07 -0.54
CA HIS A 64 -10.94 -15.22 -1.09
C HIS A 64 -10.42 -16.54 -0.51
N SER A 65 -9.10 -16.72 -0.42
CA SER A 65 -8.46 -17.89 0.17
C SER A 65 -8.77 -18.00 1.66
N MET A 66 -8.74 -16.91 2.40
CA MET A 66 -9.11 -16.87 3.81
C MET A 66 -10.58 -17.27 4.01
N ASN A 67 -11.49 -16.78 3.16
CA ASN A 67 -12.90 -17.15 3.21
C ASN A 67 -13.14 -18.62 2.87
N THR A 68 -12.30 -19.22 2.03
CA THR A 68 -12.37 -20.67 1.73
C THR A 68 -11.90 -21.53 2.91
N LEU A 69 -10.98 -21.01 3.72
CA LEU A 69 -10.44 -21.68 4.92
C LEU A 69 -11.22 -21.32 6.21
N GLU A 70 -12.27 -20.49 6.11
CA GLU A 70 -12.95 -19.91 7.26
C GLU A 70 -13.71 -20.99 8.05
N ASP A 71 -13.32 -21.18 9.30
CA ASP A 71 -13.96 -22.08 10.27
C ASP A 71 -14.05 -21.45 11.67
N GLY A 72 -13.84 -20.13 11.77
CA GLY A 72 -13.83 -19.36 13.02
C GLY A 72 -12.50 -19.38 13.77
N ARG A 73 -11.55 -20.22 13.37
CA ARG A 73 -10.24 -20.37 14.04
C ARG A 73 -9.14 -19.59 13.30
N TYR A 74 -8.05 -19.35 14.00
CA TYR A 74 -6.83 -18.81 13.38
C TYR A 74 -6.16 -19.88 12.51
N ASN A 75 -5.74 -19.47 11.33
CA ASN A 75 -4.97 -20.27 10.39
C ASN A 75 -3.53 -19.75 10.30
N LYS A 76 -2.55 -20.64 10.18
CA LYS A 76 -1.17 -20.24 9.87
C LYS A 76 -1.13 -19.44 8.59
N VAL A 77 -0.44 -18.29 8.60
CA VAL A 77 -0.27 -17.47 7.41
C VAL A 77 0.36 -18.27 6.26
N ALA A 78 1.25 -19.21 6.56
CA ALA A 78 1.82 -20.13 5.57
C ALA A 78 0.75 -20.96 4.82
N ASN A 79 -0.31 -21.40 5.51
CA ASN A 79 -1.41 -22.15 4.89
C ASN A 79 -2.26 -21.24 4.01
N ILE A 80 -2.53 -20.01 4.46
CA ILE A 80 -3.26 -19.01 3.67
C ILE A 80 -2.48 -18.67 2.41
N VAL A 81 -1.16 -18.44 2.51
CA VAL A 81 -0.25 -18.19 1.38
C VAL A 81 -0.30 -19.36 0.39
N GLY A 82 -0.15 -20.61 0.87
CA GLY A 82 -0.22 -21.79 0.03
C GLY A 82 -1.55 -21.94 -0.71
N THR A 83 -2.68 -21.63 -0.03
CA THR A 83 -4.00 -21.61 -0.66
C THR A 83 -4.11 -20.52 -1.70
N THR A 84 -3.55 -19.33 -1.43
CA THR A 84 -3.59 -18.18 -2.35
C THR A 84 -2.78 -18.43 -3.63
N MET A 85 -1.69 -19.18 -3.56
CA MET A 85 -0.89 -19.57 -4.73
C MET A 85 -1.68 -20.34 -5.80
N GLN A 86 -2.83 -20.94 -5.44
CA GLN A 86 -3.74 -21.58 -6.41
C GLN A 86 -4.44 -20.56 -7.32
N PHE A 87 -4.48 -19.30 -6.93
CA PHE A 87 -5.12 -18.21 -7.66
C PHE A 87 -4.11 -17.16 -8.15
N HIS A 88 -2.95 -17.06 -7.51
CA HIS A 88 -1.98 -15.99 -7.76
C HIS A 88 -0.67 -16.57 -8.34
N PRO A 89 -0.35 -16.33 -9.64
CA PRO A 89 0.79 -16.95 -10.33
C PRO A 89 2.13 -16.26 -10.00
N HIS A 90 2.36 -15.95 -8.72
CA HIS A 90 3.60 -15.32 -8.25
C HIS A 90 4.12 -16.02 -7.00
N GLY A 91 5.37 -15.71 -6.62
CA GLY A 91 6.03 -16.34 -5.48
C GLY A 91 5.33 -16.05 -4.13
N ASP A 92 5.47 -16.98 -3.21
CA ASP A 92 4.93 -16.97 -1.85
C ASP A 92 5.35 -15.72 -1.04
N ALA A 93 6.56 -15.21 -1.27
CA ALA A 93 7.05 -14.00 -0.58
C ALA A 93 6.15 -12.79 -0.86
N SER A 94 5.72 -12.58 -2.10
CA SER A 94 4.85 -11.45 -2.47
C SER A 94 3.46 -11.55 -1.84
N ILE A 95 2.94 -12.77 -1.70
CA ILE A 95 1.66 -13.03 -1.02
C ILE A 95 1.81 -12.81 0.49
N SER A 96 2.92 -13.28 1.06
CA SER A 96 3.23 -13.10 2.49
C SER A 96 3.35 -11.61 2.86
N ASP A 97 4.05 -10.82 2.05
CA ASP A 97 4.15 -9.37 2.25
C ASP A 97 2.78 -8.69 2.14
N ALA A 98 1.97 -9.10 1.16
CA ALA A 98 0.64 -8.52 0.97
C ALA A 98 -0.32 -8.83 2.13
N ILE A 99 -0.31 -10.05 2.67
CA ILE A 99 -1.17 -10.41 3.82
C ILE A 99 -0.71 -9.68 5.09
N ILE A 100 0.61 -9.50 5.30
CA ILE A 100 1.14 -8.72 6.42
C ILE A 100 0.66 -7.27 6.33
N GLN A 101 0.77 -6.65 5.15
CA GLN A 101 0.28 -5.28 4.95
C GLN A 101 -1.23 -5.16 5.16
N LEU A 102 -2.04 -6.14 4.72
CA LEU A 102 -3.48 -6.17 4.99
C LEU A 102 -3.78 -6.29 6.49
N GLY A 103 -3.05 -7.15 7.21
CA GLY A 103 -3.20 -7.33 8.64
C GLY A 103 -2.86 -6.05 9.41
N GLN A 104 -1.74 -5.41 9.08
CA GLN A 104 -1.29 -4.16 9.73
C GLN A 104 -2.26 -2.98 9.54
N LYS A 105 -3.23 -3.07 8.61
CA LYS A 105 -4.33 -2.10 8.49
C LYS A 105 -5.40 -2.28 9.58
N ASP A 106 -5.37 -3.38 10.34
CA ASP A 106 -6.23 -3.68 11.49
C ASP A 106 -7.74 -3.52 11.22
N LEU A 107 -8.18 -3.97 10.05
CA LEU A 107 -9.59 -3.84 9.63
C LEU A 107 -10.21 -5.17 9.19
N LEU A 108 -9.59 -5.88 8.26
CA LEU A 108 -10.15 -7.07 7.62
C LEU A 108 -9.63 -8.39 8.22
N ILE A 109 -8.51 -8.34 8.91
CA ILE A 109 -7.78 -9.52 9.39
C ILE A 109 -7.51 -9.36 10.89
N ASP A 110 -7.97 -10.31 11.69
CA ASP A 110 -7.53 -10.49 13.06
C ASP A 110 -6.17 -11.19 13.04
N MET A 111 -5.20 -10.63 13.74
CA MET A 111 -3.80 -11.07 13.76
C MET A 111 -3.45 -11.77 15.07
N GLN A 112 -2.64 -12.83 15.00
CA GLN A 112 -2.04 -13.48 16.17
C GLN A 112 -0.55 -13.74 15.93
N GLY A 113 0.28 -13.41 16.93
CA GLY A 113 1.73 -13.48 16.85
C GLY A 113 2.39 -12.15 16.50
N ASN A 114 3.64 -12.18 16.08
CA ASN A 114 4.40 -10.98 15.75
C ASN A 114 4.24 -10.61 14.26
N TRP A 115 3.39 -9.62 13.99
CA TRP A 115 3.12 -9.09 12.65
C TRP A 115 3.98 -7.87 12.29
N GLY A 116 5.07 -7.64 13.04
CA GLY A 116 5.90 -6.44 12.89
C GLY A 116 5.30 -5.23 13.60
N ASN A 117 5.93 -4.09 13.39
CA ASN A 117 5.49 -2.84 14.00
C ASN A 117 5.58 -1.69 12.99
N ILE A 118 4.44 -1.04 12.71
CA ILE A 118 4.36 0.07 11.75
C ILE A 118 5.09 1.33 12.22
N TYR A 119 5.31 1.48 13.53
CA TYR A 119 6.02 2.62 14.11
C TYR A 119 7.54 2.46 14.04
N THR A 120 8.06 1.30 14.46
CA THR A 120 9.51 1.03 14.47
C THR A 120 10.03 0.56 13.12
N GLY A 121 9.16 -0.01 12.27
CA GLY A 121 9.54 -0.64 11.01
C GLY A 121 10.05 -2.08 11.18
N ASP A 122 9.87 -2.67 12.36
CA ASP A 122 10.23 -4.06 12.61
C ASP A 122 9.43 -4.99 11.70
N LYS A 123 10.13 -5.98 11.17
CA LYS A 123 9.53 -6.96 10.26
C LYS A 123 8.68 -7.97 11.04
N ALA A 124 7.63 -8.46 10.38
CA ALA A 124 6.85 -9.57 10.89
C ALA A 124 7.71 -10.84 10.99
N ALA A 125 7.32 -11.73 11.89
CA ALA A 125 7.88 -13.08 11.94
C ALA A 125 7.53 -13.87 10.67
N ALA A 126 8.28 -14.95 10.41
CA ALA A 126 8.01 -15.80 9.25
C ALA A 126 6.57 -16.35 9.27
N SER A 127 5.97 -16.51 8.10
CA SER A 127 4.57 -16.92 7.89
C SER A 127 4.15 -18.19 8.61
N ARG A 128 5.11 -19.09 8.93
CA ARG A 128 4.87 -20.31 9.72
C ARG A 128 4.62 -20.07 11.22
N TYR A 129 4.97 -18.90 11.75
CA TYR A 129 4.83 -18.58 13.17
C TYR A 129 3.65 -17.68 13.48
N ILE A 130 3.17 -16.90 12.51
CA ILE A 130 2.05 -15.98 12.67
C ILE A 130 0.77 -16.60 12.14
N GLU A 131 -0.35 -16.17 12.70
CA GLU A 131 -1.68 -16.70 12.38
C GLU A 131 -2.65 -15.57 12.09
N ALA A 132 -3.63 -15.86 11.24
CA ALA A 132 -4.65 -14.93 10.82
C ALA A 132 -6.02 -15.59 10.70
N ARG A 133 -7.06 -14.79 10.88
CA ARG A 133 -8.44 -15.12 10.48
C ARG A 133 -9.12 -13.86 9.96
N LEU A 134 -10.24 -14.04 9.26
CA LEU A 134 -11.07 -12.90 8.87
C LEU A 134 -11.69 -12.24 10.11
N SER A 135 -11.68 -10.91 10.16
CA SER A 135 -12.37 -10.18 11.21
C SER A 135 -13.89 -10.34 11.07
N LYS A 136 -14.65 -10.15 12.15
CA LYS A 136 -16.12 -10.15 12.10
C LYS A 136 -16.63 -9.10 11.11
N PHE A 137 -15.98 -7.95 11.04
CA PHE A 137 -16.29 -6.91 10.07
C PHE A 137 -16.10 -7.40 8.63
N ALA A 138 -14.97 -8.08 8.34
CA ALA A 138 -14.72 -8.61 7.01
C ALA A 138 -15.77 -9.64 6.58
N LEU A 139 -16.14 -10.55 7.47
CA LEU A 139 -17.16 -11.58 7.20
C LEU A 139 -18.53 -10.97 6.84
N GLU A 140 -18.89 -9.87 7.49
CA GLU A 140 -20.18 -9.20 7.26
C GLU A 140 -20.17 -8.29 6.02
N VAL A 141 -19.06 -7.61 5.76
CA VAL A 141 -19.00 -6.50 4.80
C VAL A 141 -18.42 -6.91 3.45
N VAL A 142 -17.48 -7.88 3.42
CA VAL A 142 -16.69 -8.19 2.22
C VAL A 142 -17.39 -9.22 1.33
N PHE A 143 -18.05 -10.20 1.91
CA PHE A 143 -18.52 -11.39 1.18
C PHE A 143 -20.04 -11.40 0.98
N ASN A 144 -20.46 -11.77 -0.23
CA ASN A 144 -21.85 -12.10 -0.56
C ASN A 144 -21.87 -12.99 -1.79
N SER A 145 -22.05 -14.30 -1.57
CA SER A 145 -22.02 -15.31 -2.65
C SER A 145 -23.08 -15.08 -3.75
N LYS A 146 -24.22 -14.46 -3.40
CA LYS A 146 -25.32 -14.21 -4.34
C LYS A 146 -25.02 -13.11 -5.34
N THR A 147 -24.16 -12.16 -5.00
CA THR A 147 -23.83 -10.99 -5.83
C THR A 147 -22.41 -11.03 -6.41
N THR A 148 -21.58 -11.97 -5.95
CA THR A 148 -20.22 -12.15 -6.46
C THR A 148 -20.24 -12.68 -7.88
N LYS A 149 -19.50 -12.00 -8.79
CA LYS A 149 -19.22 -12.50 -10.14
C LYS A 149 -17.90 -13.26 -10.12
N TRP A 150 -17.90 -14.41 -10.81
CA TRP A 150 -16.79 -15.37 -10.78
C TRP A 150 -16.13 -15.49 -12.14
N GLN A 151 -14.82 -15.68 -12.14
CA GLN A 151 -14.01 -16.04 -13.30
C GLN A 151 -13.17 -17.29 -12.98
N LEU A 152 -12.57 -17.89 -14.01
CA LEU A 152 -11.62 -18.98 -13.82
C LEU A 152 -10.28 -18.40 -13.32
N SER A 153 -9.61 -19.16 -12.46
CA SER A 153 -8.22 -18.91 -12.05
C SER A 153 -7.28 -18.98 -13.27
N TYR A 154 -6.07 -18.48 -13.12
CA TYR A 154 -5.06 -18.43 -14.17
C TYR A 154 -4.77 -19.81 -14.81
N ASP A 155 -4.94 -20.90 -14.07
CA ASP A 155 -4.76 -22.28 -14.52
C ASP A 155 -6.07 -22.96 -14.97
N GLY A 156 -7.20 -22.26 -14.88
CA GLY A 156 -8.53 -22.75 -15.27
C GLY A 156 -9.15 -23.78 -14.35
N ARG A 157 -8.50 -24.16 -13.24
CA ARG A 157 -8.93 -25.24 -12.36
C ARG A 157 -9.95 -24.83 -11.31
N LYS A 158 -9.92 -23.57 -10.90
CA LYS A 158 -10.77 -23.04 -9.82
C LYS A 158 -11.47 -21.77 -10.28
N LYS A 159 -12.41 -21.31 -9.47
CA LYS A 159 -13.07 -20.02 -9.67
C LYS A 159 -12.56 -19.02 -8.62
N GLU A 160 -12.30 -17.80 -9.06
CA GLU A 160 -11.97 -16.68 -8.20
C GLU A 160 -12.95 -15.51 -8.46
N PRO A 161 -13.19 -14.62 -7.47
CA PRO A 161 -14.05 -13.47 -7.67
C PRO A 161 -13.37 -12.46 -8.60
N ILE A 162 -14.14 -11.90 -9.56
CA ILE A 162 -13.67 -10.77 -10.38
C ILE A 162 -13.44 -9.57 -9.49
N HIS A 163 -14.42 -9.24 -8.64
CA HIS A 163 -14.33 -8.29 -7.53
C HIS A 163 -15.23 -8.75 -6.38
N LEU A 164 -14.92 -8.34 -5.18
CA LEU A 164 -15.71 -8.66 -3.99
C LEU A 164 -16.82 -7.60 -3.81
N PRO A 165 -18.05 -8.01 -3.42
CA PRO A 165 -19.18 -7.09 -3.27
C PRO A 165 -19.12 -6.34 -1.94
N ILE A 166 -18.05 -5.59 -1.72
CA ILE A 166 -17.79 -4.87 -0.47
C ILE A 166 -18.83 -3.77 -0.25
N LYS A 167 -19.44 -3.76 0.93
CA LYS A 167 -20.53 -2.83 1.30
C LYS A 167 -20.03 -1.52 1.94
N PHE A 168 -18.75 -1.27 1.91
CA PHE A 168 -18.09 -0.16 2.59
C PHE A 168 -16.99 0.41 1.67
N PRO A 169 -16.72 1.73 1.66
CA PRO A 169 -15.68 2.34 0.81
C PRO A 169 -14.28 2.00 1.33
N LEU A 170 -13.89 0.73 1.21
CA LEU A 170 -12.67 0.14 1.74
C LEU A 170 -11.42 0.84 1.25
N LEU A 171 -11.40 1.24 -0.03
CA LEU A 171 -10.26 1.93 -0.63
C LEU A 171 -9.89 3.21 0.13
N LEU A 172 -10.89 3.99 0.52
CA LEU A 172 -10.67 5.22 1.29
C LEU A 172 -10.31 4.93 2.75
N ALA A 173 -10.82 3.85 3.33
CA ALA A 173 -10.47 3.47 4.70
C ALA A 173 -9.01 3.03 4.82
N GLN A 174 -8.55 2.18 3.89
CA GLN A 174 -7.22 1.58 3.95
C GLN A 174 -6.16 2.39 3.21
N GLY A 175 -6.58 3.20 2.24
CA GLY A 175 -5.66 3.76 1.26
C GLY A 175 -5.05 2.70 0.35
N ALA A 176 -4.39 3.15 -0.70
CA ALA A 176 -3.62 2.28 -1.58
C ALA A 176 -2.41 3.03 -2.13
N GLU A 177 -1.29 2.32 -2.27
CA GLU A 177 -0.10 2.83 -2.94
C GLU A 177 0.39 1.77 -3.91
N GLY A 178 0.67 2.17 -5.15
CA GLY A 178 1.16 1.28 -6.19
C GLY A 178 1.97 2.03 -7.22
N ILE A 179 3.03 1.38 -7.70
CA ILE A 179 3.89 1.88 -8.77
C ILE A 179 3.79 0.91 -9.93
N ALA A 180 3.39 1.41 -11.08
CA ALA A 180 3.30 0.68 -12.33
C ALA A 180 4.22 1.29 -13.38
N VAL A 181 4.15 0.80 -14.61
CA VAL A 181 4.89 1.35 -15.75
C VAL A 181 4.16 2.59 -16.26
N GLY A 182 4.81 3.76 -16.16
CA GLY A 182 4.24 5.04 -16.59
C GLY A 182 3.09 5.58 -15.75
N LEU A 183 2.68 4.85 -14.69
CA LEU A 183 1.55 5.19 -13.83
C LEU A 183 1.89 4.87 -12.38
N SER A 184 1.36 5.66 -11.47
CA SER A 184 1.39 5.37 -10.03
C SER A 184 0.07 5.76 -9.40
N THR A 185 -0.27 5.14 -8.28
CA THR A 185 -1.40 5.54 -7.45
C THR A 185 -0.94 5.72 -6.02
N LYS A 186 -1.47 6.75 -5.36
CA LYS A 186 -1.26 7.02 -3.93
C LYS A 186 -2.53 7.61 -3.34
N ILE A 187 -3.41 6.74 -2.89
CA ILE A 187 -4.66 7.06 -2.23
C ILE A 187 -4.42 6.97 -0.73
N LEU A 188 -4.67 8.07 -0.03
CA LEU A 188 -4.40 8.16 1.41
C LEU A 188 -5.55 7.54 2.21
N PRO A 189 -5.27 6.94 3.36
CA PRO A 189 -6.31 6.42 4.27
C PRO A 189 -7.08 7.56 4.94
N HIS A 190 -8.28 7.24 5.44
CA HIS A 190 -9.18 8.16 6.10
C HIS A 190 -9.74 7.54 7.38
N ASN A 191 -10.21 8.39 8.29
CA ASN A 191 -10.83 7.92 9.52
C ASN A 191 -12.10 7.13 9.25
N PHE A 192 -12.21 5.96 9.88
CA PHE A 192 -13.30 5.02 9.67
C PHE A 192 -14.68 5.62 10.00
N ASN A 193 -14.81 6.31 11.13
CA ASN A 193 -16.08 6.90 11.55
C ASN A 193 -16.47 8.08 10.64
N GLU A 194 -15.52 8.96 10.31
CA GLU A 194 -15.76 10.07 9.38
C GLU A 194 -16.16 9.57 7.99
N LEU A 195 -15.61 8.44 7.57
CA LEU A 195 -15.94 7.81 6.29
C LEU A 195 -17.37 7.27 6.27
N ILE A 196 -17.83 6.65 7.37
CA ILE A 196 -19.23 6.22 7.52
C ILE A 196 -20.17 7.43 7.49
N ASP A 197 -19.87 8.47 8.28
CA ASP A 197 -20.66 9.68 8.31
C ASP A 197 -20.75 10.39 6.95
N SER A 198 -19.62 10.41 6.23
CA SER A 198 -19.54 10.97 4.88
C SER A 198 -20.35 10.15 3.89
N SER A 199 -20.31 8.80 3.99
CA SER A 199 -21.12 7.90 3.19
C SER A 199 -22.61 8.12 3.41
N ILE A 200 -23.04 8.26 4.67
CA ILE A 200 -24.43 8.57 5.01
C ILE A 200 -24.86 9.94 4.44
N LYS A 201 -23.99 10.96 4.53
CA LYS A 201 -24.26 12.28 3.96
C LYS A 201 -24.38 12.20 2.43
N HIS A 202 -23.49 11.47 1.78
CA HIS A 202 -23.54 11.24 0.34
C HIS A 202 -24.86 10.61 -0.11
N LEU A 203 -25.25 9.52 0.53
CA LEU A 203 -26.52 8.84 0.23
C LEU A 203 -27.76 9.72 0.46
N LYS A 204 -27.67 10.69 1.38
CA LYS A 204 -28.72 11.70 1.63
C LYS A 204 -28.64 12.93 0.71
N GLY A 205 -27.74 12.94 -0.30
CA GLY A 205 -27.52 14.07 -1.20
C GLY A 205 -26.94 15.32 -0.51
N LYS A 206 -26.34 15.17 0.68
CA LYS A 206 -25.74 16.28 1.44
C LYS A 206 -24.26 16.45 1.07
N ARG A 207 -23.79 17.69 1.10
CA ARG A 207 -22.36 17.99 0.95
C ARG A 207 -21.58 17.51 2.17
N PHE A 208 -20.38 17.00 1.95
CA PHE A 208 -19.44 16.61 3.01
C PHE A 208 -18.01 16.99 2.60
N LYS A 209 -17.12 16.99 3.56
CA LYS A 209 -15.67 17.07 3.37
C LYS A 209 -15.06 15.88 4.08
N LEU A 210 -14.09 15.26 3.47
CA LEU A 210 -13.34 14.13 4.02
C LEU A 210 -11.85 14.38 3.80
N TYR A 211 -11.06 14.22 4.85
CA TYR A 211 -9.63 14.47 4.82
C TYR A 211 -8.85 13.23 5.22
N PRO A 212 -7.63 13.05 4.72
CA PRO A 212 -6.77 11.94 5.13
C PRO A 212 -6.53 11.91 6.64
N ASP A 213 -6.53 10.71 7.19
CA ASP A 213 -6.19 10.41 8.58
C ASP A 213 -5.28 9.18 8.64
N PHE A 214 -4.37 9.13 9.62
CA PHE A 214 -3.30 8.16 9.65
C PHE A 214 -3.23 7.43 10.99
N GLN A 215 -3.01 6.10 10.95
CA GLN A 215 -2.79 5.29 12.15
C GLN A 215 -1.59 5.77 13.00
N THR A 216 -0.57 6.34 12.36
CA THR A 216 0.62 6.86 13.02
C THR A 216 0.40 8.20 13.71
N GLY A 217 -0.78 8.81 13.54
CA GLY A 217 -1.12 10.12 14.11
C GLY A 217 -0.43 11.29 13.40
N GLY A 218 -0.13 12.33 14.18
CA GLY A 218 0.50 13.57 13.69
C GLY A 218 -0.50 14.65 13.29
N PHE A 219 0.03 15.80 12.88
CA PHE A 219 -0.75 16.94 12.39
C PHE A 219 -0.68 17.00 10.86
N VAL A 220 -1.81 17.28 10.20
CA VAL A 220 -1.89 17.34 8.74
C VAL A 220 -2.26 18.75 8.29
N ASP A 221 -1.43 19.36 7.46
CA ASP A 221 -1.77 20.57 6.71
C ASP A 221 -2.39 20.18 5.36
N ILE A 222 -3.69 20.45 5.25
CA ILE A 222 -4.54 20.04 4.11
C ILE A 222 -4.81 21.19 3.12
N LYS A 223 -4.21 22.37 3.29
CA LYS A 223 -4.50 23.56 2.48
C LYS A 223 -4.42 23.29 0.96
N ASN A 224 -3.50 22.44 0.55
CA ASN A 224 -3.24 22.10 -0.85
C ASN A 224 -3.60 20.64 -1.17
N TYR A 225 -4.52 20.02 -0.43
CA TYR A 225 -4.87 18.59 -0.61
C TYR A 225 -5.48 18.29 -1.98
N ASN A 226 -6.28 19.21 -2.53
CA ASN A 226 -6.93 19.08 -3.84
C ASN A 226 -7.72 17.78 -3.99
N ASP A 227 -8.41 17.33 -2.93
CA ASP A 227 -9.23 16.09 -2.88
C ASP A 227 -8.51 14.83 -3.44
N GLY A 228 -7.18 14.75 -3.21
CA GLY A 228 -6.38 13.62 -3.68
C GLY A 228 -6.05 13.62 -5.17
N ASN A 229 -6.41 14.67 -5.90
CA ASN A 229 -6.11 14.79 -7.33
C ASN A 229 -4.64 15.13 -7.60
N ARG A 230 -4.22 14.91 -8.84
CA ARG A 230 -2.88 15.25 -9.31
C ARG A 230 -2.54 16.73 -9.03
N GLY A 231 -1.34 16.97 -8.50
CA GLY A 231 -0.86 18.29 -8.10
C GLY A 231 -1.21 18.67 -6.67
N GLY A 232 -2.06 17.89 -5.99
CA GLY A 232 -2.32 18.03 -4.56
C GLY A 232 -1.06 17.73 -3.73
N ARG A 233 -0.98 18.35 -2.54
CA ARG A 233 0.08 18.09 -1.56
C ARG A 233 -0.44 18.30 -0.16
N ILE A 234 -0.10 17.42 0.75
CA ILE A 234 -0.28 17.60 2.18
C ILE A 234 1.08 17.60 2.88
N LYS A 235 1.14 18.21 4.05
CA LYS A 235 2.29 18.12 4.94
C LYS A 235 1.84 17.39 6.20
N VAL A 236 2.58 16.39 6.60
CA VAL A 236 2.33 15.62 7.82
C VAL A 236 3.46 15.90 8.80
N ARG A 237 3.12 16.31 10.02
CA ARG A 237 4.06 16.68 11.08
C ARG A 237 3.96 15.71 12.24
N ALA A 238 5.09 15.35 12.79
CA ALA A 238 5.21 14.66 14.06
C ALA A 238 4.55 15.47 15.19
N LYS A 239 4.01 14.81 16.18
CA LYS A 239 3.55 15.47 17.39
C LYS A 239 4.71 15.64 18.36
N LEU A 240 5.21 16.87 18.43
CA LEU A 240 6.32 17.27 19.27
C LEU A 240 5.79 18.03 20.50
N GLU A 241 6.23 17.63 21.68
CA GLU A 241 5.89 18.30 22.93
C GLU A 241 7.17 18.67 23.68
N LYS A 242 7.15 19.80 24.39
CA LYS A 242 8.24 20.16 25.28
C LYS A 242 8.15 19.26 26.52
N LEU A 243 9.19 18.49 26.81
CA LEU A 243 9.28 17.65 28.02
C LEU A 243 9.83 18.46 29.19
N ASP A 244 10.95 19.13 29.01
CA ASP A 244 11.58 20.00 30.00
C ASP A 244 12.30 21.21 29.35
N LYS A 245 13.20 21.90 30.10
CA LYS A 245 13.94 23.08 29.61
C LYS A 245 14.90 22.76 28.45
N ASN A 246 15.33 21.50 28.31
CA ASN A 246 16.36 21.08 27.37
C ASN A 246 15.99 19.81 26.62
N SER A 247 14.75 19.32 26.72
CA SER A 247 14.32 18.13 25.99
C SER A 247 12.95 18.29 25.33
N ILE A 248 12.77 17.59 24.22
CA ILE A 248 11.58 17.48 23.40
C ILE A 248 11.21 16.02 23.31
N ILE A 249 9.94 15.69 23.45
CA ILE A 249 9.40 14.36 23.22
C ILE A 249 8.61 14.32 21.92
N ILE A 250 8.84 13.26 21.12
CA ILE A 250 8.07 12.94 19.93
C ILE A 250 7.10 11.83 20.29
N LYS A 251 5.79 12.09 20.22
CA LYS A 251 4.73 11.14 20.59
C LYS A 251 4.06 10.49 19.40
N GLU A 252 4.12 11.11 18.24
CA GLU A 252 3.56 10.59 16.99
C GLU A 252 4.50 10.95 15.85
N ILE A 253 4.62 10.06 14.87
CA ILE A 253 5.51 10.23 13.71
C ILE A 253 4.69 10.42 12.43
N PRO A 254 5.22 11.12 11.42
CA PRO A 254 4.53 11.30 10.15
C PRO A 254 4.29 9.98 9.43
N TYR A 255 3.16 9.90 8.73
CA TYR A 255 2.80 8.76 7.90
C TYR A 255 3.90 8.43 6.87
N GLY A 256 4.23 7.14 6.75
CA GLY A 256 5.27 6.64 5.86
C GLY A 256 6.69 6.78 6.40
N THR A 257 6.86 7.14 7.67
CA THR A 257 8.16 7.13 8.38
C THR A 257 8.18 6.09 9.49
N THR A 258 9.37 5.76 9.98
CA THR A 258 9.58 4.92 11.16
C THR A 258 10.38 5.69 12.21
N THR A 259 10.33 5.26 13.48
CA THR A 259 11.12 5.88 14.55
C THR A 259 12.60 5.91 14.17
N ALA A 260 13.12 4.79 13.64
CA ALA A 260 14.51 4.70 13.18
C ALA A 260 14.83 5.74 12.10
N SER A 261 13.96 5.91 11.08
CA SER A 261 14.18 6.87 9.99
C SER A 261 14.10 8.33 10.46
N VAL A 262 13.19 8.62 11.40
CA VAL A 262 13.08 9.95 12.02
C VAL A 262 14.33 10.27 12.83
N ILE A 263 14.78 9.36 13.68
CA ILE A 263 16.00 9.52 14.49
C ILE A 263 17.22 9.74 13.59
N GLU A 264 17.41 8.90 12.57
CA GLU A 264 18.51 9.06 11.60
C GLU A 264 18.50 10.43 10.92
N SER A 265 17.30 10.91 10.54
CA SER A 265 17.15 12.23 9.91
C SER A 265 17.53 13.38 10.86
N ILE A 266 17.20 13.25 12.17
CA ILE A 266 17.55 14.23 13.19
C ILE A 266 19.08 14.24 13.42
N ILE A 267 19.71 13.07 13.49
CA ILE A 267 21.17 12.95 13.62
C ILE A 267 21.86 13.61 12.42
N LYS A 268 21.44 13.28 11.19
CA LYS A 268 21.97 13.92 9.96
C LYS A 268 21.81 15.44 9.96
N ALA A 269 20.69 15.96 10.48
CA ALA A 269 20.49 17.41 10.62
C ALA A 269 21.40 18.02 11.69
N SER A 270 21.67 17.32 12.77
CA SER A 270 22.61 17.72 13.82
C SER A 270 24.05 17.78 13.29
N ASP A 271 24.49 16.76 12.56
CA ASP A 271 25.83 16.71 11.94
C ASP A 271 26.07 17.86 10.97
N LYS A 272 25.00 18.31 10.27
CA LYS A 272 25.01 19.51 9.42
C LYS A 272 24.91 20.82 10.23
N GLY A 273 24.93 20.77 11.57
CA GLY A 273 24.86 21.95 12.44
C GLY A 273 23.49 22.66 12.47
N LYS A 274 22.42 22.03 11.93
CA LYS A 274 21.07 22.63 11.88
C LYS A 274 20.33 22.48 13.20
N ILE A 275 20.61 21.42 13.98
CA ILE A 275 20.00 21.12 15.26
C ILE A 275 21.12 20.96 16.31
N LYS A 276 20.98 21.60 17.47
CA LYS A 276 21.95 21.47 18.57
C LYS A 276 21.61 20.28 19.45
N LEU A 277 21.85 19.08 18.94
CA LEU A 277 21.56 17.82 19.60
C LEU A 277 22.65 17.47 20.63
N LYS A 278 22.23 16.97 21.81
CA LYS A 278 23.11 16.33 22.81
C LYS A 278 23.04 14.80 22.69
N ARG A 279 21.84 14.22 22.73
CA ARG A 279 21.55 12.78 22.56
C ARG A 279 20.10 12.55 22.19
N ILE A 280 19.78 11.35 21.70
CA ILE A 280 18.41 10.88 21.45
C ILE A 280 18.24 9.55 22.15
N GLU A 281 17.07 9.33 22.72
CA GLU A 281 16.63 8.05 23.32
C GLU A 281 15.33 7.63 22.65
N ASP A 282 15.23 6.36 22.25
CA ASP A 282 14.02 5.75 21.70
C ASP A 282 13.46 4.77 22.75
N ASN A 283 12.33 5.15 23.35
CA ASN A 283 11.61 4.36 24.34
C ASN A 283 10.30 3.81 23.74
N THR A 284 10.20 3.80 22.40
CA THR A 284 9.00 3.35 21.68
C THR A 284 8.69 1.89 22.01
N SER A 285 7.44 1.65 22.42
CA SER A 285 6.90 0.32 22.67
C SER A 285 5.54 0.17 21.95
N SER A 286 4.43 0.17 22.67
CA SER A 286 3.08 0.24 22.09
C SER A 286 2.75 1.63 21.53
N ASN A 287 3.37 2.67 22.08
CA ASN A 287 3.25 4.05 21.65
C ASN A 287 4.63 4.61 21.30
N VAL A 288 4.64 5.55 20.37
CA VAL A 288 5.88 6.26 20.01
C VAL A 288 6.33 7.13 21.18
N GLU A 289 7.59 6.97 21.59
CA GLU A 289 8.24 7.80 22.59
C GLU A 289 9.72 8.00 22.25
N ILE A 290 10.04 9.09 21.55
CA ILE A 290 11.43 9.47 21.24
C ILE A 290 11.76 10.75 21.98
N ILE A 291 12.81 10.71 22.82
CA ILE A 291 13.26 11.86 23.60
C ILE A 291 14.51 12.47 22.95
N VAL A 292 14.40 13.72 22.57
CA VAL A 292 15.47 14.51 21.94
C VAL A 292 16.04 15.47 22.97
N TYR A 293 17.27 15.22 23.46
CA TYR A 293 17.99 16.08 24.40
C TYR A 293 18.80 17.11 23.64
N LEU A 294 18.61 18.38 23.96
CA LEU A 294 19.29 19.52 23.34
C LEU A 294 20.55 19.91 24.11
N LYS A 295 21.51 20.54 23.44
CA LYS A 295 22.67 21.16 24.10
C LYS A 295 22.22 22.31 25.00
N THR A 296 22.92 22.50 26.10
CA THR A 296 22.64 23.58 27.07
C THR A 296 22.61 24.93 26.37
N GLY A 297 21.65 25.80 26.72
CA GLY A 297 21.46 27.11 26.13
C GLY A 297 20.69 27.11 24.80
N SER A 298 20.18 25.95 24.35
CA SER A 298 19.32 25.87 23.16
C SER A 298 17.87 26.26 23.51
N SER A 299 17.22 27.06 22.67
CA SER A 299 15.80 27.34 22.81
C SER A 299 14.97 26.15 22.30
N VAL A 300 14.10 25.59 23.13
CA VAL A 300 13.23 24.46 22.79
C VAL A 300 12.31 24.84 21.61
N SER A 301 11.69 26.02 21.61
CA SER A 301 10.82 26.46 20.51
C SER A 301 11.56 26.51 19.17
N LYS A 302 12.73 27.18 19.13
CA LYS A 302 13.55 27.22 17.90
C LYS A 302 14.02 25.83 17.46
N SER A 303 14.24 24.92 18.40
CA SER A 303 14.64 23.54 18.09
C SER A 303 13.48 22.73 17.52
N ILE A 304 12.23 22.94 17.98
CA ILE A 304 11.02 22.35 17.38
C ILE A 304 10.87 22.84 15.93
N ASP A 305 11.02 24.12 15.67
CA ASP A 305 10.98 24.67 14.30
C ASP A 305 12.08 24.05 13.41
N ALA A 306 13.28 23.88 13.97
CA ALA A 306 14.39 23.26 13.26
C ALA A 306 14.16 21.76 12.99
N LEU A 307 13.53 21.02 13.91
CA LEU A 307 13.13 19.63 13.72
C LEU A 307 12.18 19.51 12.54
N TYR A 308 11.14 20.34 12.46
CA TYR A 308 10.23 20.34 11.31
C TYR A 308 10.92 20.76 10.00
N ALA A 309 11.81 21.74 10.06
CA ALA A 309 12.43 22.26 8.84
C ALA A 309 13.52 21.35 8.24
N PHE A 310 14.25 20.59 9.09
CA PHE A 310 15.47 19.91 8.68
C PHE A 310 15.49 18.41 8.91
N SER A 311 14.40 17.82 9.41
CA SER A 311 14.31 16.38 9.62
C SER A 311 12.98 15.82 9.10
N GLN A 312 12.81 14.50 9.19
CA GLN A 312 11.55 13.83 8.85
C GLN A 312 10.43 14.03 9.89
N CYS A 313 10.60 14.96 10.85
CA CYS A 313 9.49 15.40 11.68
C CYS A 313 8.40 16.14 10.90
N GLU A 314 8.69 16.67 9.70
CA GLU A 314 7.70 17.07 8.70
C GLU A 314 8.01 16.35 7.38
N VAL A 315 7.02 15.72 6.78
CA VAL A 315 7.10 15.12 5.46
C VAL A 315 6.02 15.70 4.55
N SER A 316 6.35 15.84 3.26
CA SER A 316 5.38 16.22 2.24
C SER A 316 4.93 14.98 1.47
N ILE A 317 3.62 14.80 1.32
CA ILE A 317 3.01 13.71 0.56
C ILE A 317 2.19 14.31 -0.58
N SER A 318 2.42 13.81 -1.79
CA SER A 318 1.61 14.17 -2.96
C SER A 318 0.69 13.00 -3.28
N PRO A 319 -0.61 13.11 -3.00
CA PRO A 319 -1.59 12.10 -3.36
C PRO A 319 -1.76 12.06 -4.89
N LEU A 320 -2.15 10.92 -5.39
CA LEU A 320 -2.49 10.70 -6.79
C LEU A 320 -3.51 9.57 -6.85
N SER A 321 -4.79 9.94 -6.91
CA SER A 321 -5.89 8.98 -6.99
C SER A 321 -6.02 8.45 -8.41
N CYS A 322 -5.51 7.24 -8.63
CA CYS A 322 -5.67 6.47 -9.84
C CYS A 322 -6.23 5.09 -9.48
N ILE A 323 -7.36 4.73 -10.09
CA ILE A 323 -8.14 3.51 -9.90
C ILE A 323 -8.58 2.95 -11.25
#